data_92b0c44d0dfdbe342e59e3b10462593a
#
_entry.id   92b0c44d0dfdbe342e59e3b10462593a
#
_cell.length_a   1.000
_cell.length_b   1.000
_cell.length_c   1.000
_cell.angle_alpha   90.00
_cell.angle_beta   90.00
_cell.angle_gamma   90.00
#
_symmetry.space_group_name_H-M   'P 1'
#
loop_
_entity.id
_entity.type
_entity.pdbx_description
1 polymer ?
#
loop_
_entity_poly.entity_id
_entity_poly.type
_entity_poly.pdbx_seq_one_letter_code
_entity_poly.pdbx_strand_id
1 'polypeptide(L)'
;MDFAIIAAGQGSRLKSEGQDLPKPLVRLGGRPMIGRLIDVLSLAGARTIYIIVNEEMPEVADYLRSRQTDSAPQLRLTVRSTAGSMESFRELARSMDRTRPFCLLTVDSIFRPEEFREFIARFEADPEADGYMAVTSYVADEKPLYVATEPENDITGFLDHPLPDTRYISGGIYALRPE
;
A
#
# COMPACT_ATOMS: atom_id res chain seq x y z
N MET A 1 -3.54 14.29 4.33
CA MET A 1 -2.69 13.21 4.91
C MET A 1 -1.50 12.90 4.03
N ASP A 2 -0.52 12.14 4.51
CA ASP A 2 0.59 11.63 3.72
C ASP A 2 0.28 10.24 3.16
N PHE A 3 0.93 9.86 2.06
CA PHE A 3 0.76 8.53 1.46
C PHE A 3 2.09 7.78 1.42
N ALA A 4 2.03 6.47 1.59
CA ALA A 4 3.20 5.61 1.61
C ALA A 4 2.96 4.33 0.81
N ILE A 5 3.95 3.88 0.03
CA ILE A 5 3.87 2.66 -0.79
C ILE A 5 4.99 1.70 -0.42
N ILE A 6 4.64 0.49 -0.04
CA ILE A 6 5.58 -0.61 0.10
C ILE A 6 5.72 -1.31 -1.25
N ALA A 7 6.88 -1.19 -1.87
CA ALA A 7 7.23 -1.78 -3.17
C ALA A 7 8.56 -2.55 -3.14
N ALA A 8 9.06 -2.90 -1.94
CA ALA A 8 10.34 -3.60 -1.75
C ALA A 8 10.24 -5.13 -1.81
N GLY A 9 9.04 -5.70 -1.96
CA GLY A 9 8.83 -7.14 -2.08
C GLY A 9 9.49 -7.70 -3.34
N GLN A 10 10.22 -8.82 -3.21
CA GLN A 10 10.97 -9.44 -4.31
C GLN A 10 10.11 -9.99 -5.45
N GLY A 11 8.81 -10.20 -5.23
CA GLY A 11 7.90 -10.76 -6.25
C GLY A 11 8.34 -12.14 -6.74
N SER A 12 8.93 -12.95 -5.87
CA SER A 12 9.52 -14.27 -6.21
C SER A 12 8.55 -15.19 -6.94
N ARG A 13 7.26 -15.10 -6.65
CA ARG A 13 6.20 -15.86 -7.31
C ARG A 13 6.04 -15.47 -8.79
N LEU A 14 6.05 -14.18 -9.11
CA LEU A 14 5.95 -13.71 -10.49
C LEU A 14 7.18 -14.10 -11.31
N LYS A 15 8.36 -14.15 -10.69
CA LYS A 15 9.58 -14.67 -11.35
C LYS A 15 9.44 -16.16 -11.68
N SER A 16 8.83 -16.98 -10.81
CA SER A 16 8.59 -18.40 -11.08
C SER A 16 7.56 -18.65 -12.19
N GLU A 17 6.71 -17.66 -12.48
CA GLU A 17 5.71 -17.68 -13.56
C GLU A 17 6.24 -17.09 -14.89
N GLY A 18 7.54 -16.82 -14.98
CA GLY A 18 8.20 -16.33 -16.20
C GLY A 18 8.06 -14.81 -16.43
N GLN A 19 7.74 -14.05 -15.39
CA GLN A 19 7.76 -12.60 -15.45
C GLN A 19 9.17 -12.08 -15.14
N ASP A 20 9.84 -11.54 -16.14
CA ASP A 20 11.20 -10.95 -16.00
C ASP A 20 11.17 -9.55 -15.32
N LEU A 21 10.01 -8.90 -15.31
CA LEU A 21 9.87 -7.58 -14.72
C LEU A 21 9.66 -7.64 -13.19
N PRO A 22 10.28 -6.75 -12.42
CA PRO A 22 9.95 -6.56 -11.01
C PRO A 22 8.46 -6.29 -10.83
N LYS A 23 7.87 -6.85 -9.76
CA LYS A 23 6.43 -6.72 -9.46
C LYS A 23 5.91 -5.27 -9.61
N PRO A 24 6.58 -4.21 -9.10
CA PRO A 24 6.10 -2.85 -9.25
C PRO A 24 6.00 -2.37 -10.70
N LEU A 25 6.76 -2.95 -11.63
CA LEU A 25 6.77 -2.60 -13.05
C LEU A 25 5.88 -3.49 -13.92
N VAL A 26 5.30 -4.55 -13.37
CA VAL A 26 4.30 -5.36 -14.08
C VAL A 26 3.16 -4.46 -14.54
N ARG A 27 2.73 -4.64 -15.79
CA ARG A 27 1.73 -3.77 -16.42
C ARG A 27 0.31 -4.27 -16.21
N LEU A 28 -0.54 -3.40 -15.71
CA LEU A 28 -1.99 -3.56 -15.65
C LEU A 28 -2.65 -2.56 -16.59
N GLY A 29 -3.35 -3.03 -17.61
CA GLY A 29 -3.94 -2.15 -18.62
C GLY A 29 -2.90 -1.25 -19.31
N GLY A 30 -1.68 -1.78 -19.56
CA GLY A 30 -0.60 -1.06 -20.23
C GLY A 30 0.24 -0.13 -19.34
N ARG A 31 -0.12 0.06 -18.06
CA ARG A 31 0.59 0.93 -17.10
C ARG A 31 1.28 0.12 -16.01
N PRO A 32 2.52 0.43 -15.61
CA PRO A 32 3.16 -0.18 -14.44
C PRO A 32 2.29 -0.03 -13.18
N MET A 33 2.21 -1.09 -12.37
CA MET A 33 1.40 -1.11 -11.13
C MET A 33 1.71 0.09 -10.24
N ILE A 34 2.99 0.36 -9.99
CA ILE A 34 3.42 1.49 -9.17
C ILE A 34 3.05 2.84 -9.79
N GLY A 35 3.14 2.96 -11.11
CA GLY A 35 2.74 4.17 -11.84
C GLY A 35 1.25 4.43 -11.71
N ARG A 36 0.41 3.38 -11.88
CA ARG A 36 -1.04 3.46 -11.67
C ARG A 36 -1.36 3.92 -10.25
N LEU A 37 -0.69 3.36 -9.25
CA LEU A 37 -0.94 3.71 -7.86
C LEU A 37 -0.58 5.17 -7.57
N ILE A 38 0.56 5.66 -8.07
CA ILE A 38 0.95 7.08 -7.96
C ILE A 38 -0.12 7.98 -8.61
N ASP A 39 -0.64 7.62 -9.79
CA ASP A 39 -1.67 8.40 -10.47
C ASP A 39 -2.96 8.49 -9.62
N VAL A 40 -3.40 7.39 -9.01
CA VAL A 40 -4.57 7.37 -8.12
C VAL A 40 -4.35 8.23 -6.87
N LEU A 41 -3.19 8.12 -6.24
CA LEU A 41 -2.86 8.95 -5.07
C LEU A 41 -2.76 10.43 -5.41
N SER A 42 -2.24 10.76 -6.59
CA SER A 42 -2.23 12.14 -7.11
C SER A 42 -3.64 12.71 -7.24
N LEU A 43 -4.56 11.92 -7.81
CA LEU A 43 -5.97 12.28 -7.94
C LEU A 43 -6.69 12.39 -6.59
N ALA A 44 -6.20 11.69 -5.57
CA ALA A 44 -6.68 11.81 -4.19
C ALA A 44 -6.05 12.99 -3.42
N GLY A 45 -5.27 13.84 -4.09
CA GLY A 45 -4.70 15.05 -3.50
C GLY A 45 -3.38 14.84 -2.76
N ALA A 46 -2.64 13.77 -3.06
CA ALA A 46 -1.33 13.55 -2.48
C ALA A 46 -0.38 14.73 -2.73
N ARG A 47 0.26 15.24 -1.69
CA ARG A 47 1.35 16.23 -1.80
C ARG A 47 2.71 15.55 -1.83
N THR A 48 2.87 14.52 -1.01
CA THR A 48 4.07 13.70 -0.92
C THR A 48 3.65 12.23 -0.90
N ILE A 49 4.38 11.41 -1.67
CA ILE A 49 4.25 9.97 -1.65
C ILE A 49 5.61 9.39 -1.27
N TYR A 50 5.66 8.74 -0.13
CA TYR A 50 6.83 8.02 0.35
C TYR A 50 6.83 6.62 -0.26
N ILE A 51 7.94 6.18 -0.84
CA ILE A 51 8.01 4.89 -1.54
C ILE A 51 9.27 4.16 -1.12
N ILE A 52 9.13 2.91 -0.67
CA ILE A 52 10.28 2.04 -0.47
C ILE A 52 10.36 0.99 -1.57
N VAL A 53 11.53 0.86 -2.17
CA VAL A 53 11.85 -0.13 -3.21
C VAL A 53 13.08 -0.94 -2.81
N ASN A 54 13.21 -2.14 -3.37
CA ASN A 54 14.34 -3.03 -3.11
C ASN A 54 15.59 -2.56 -3.86
N GLU A 55 16.75 -2.63 -3.22
CA GLU A 55 18.07 -2.33 -3.82
C GLU A 55 18.39 -3.22 -5.01
N GLU A 56 17.87 -4.45 -5.03
CA GLU A 56 18.06 -5.41 -6.11
C GLU A 56 17.20 -5.11 -7.36
N MET A 57 16.41 -4.01 -7.33
CA MET A 57 15.50 -3.62 -8.43
C MET A 57 15.77 -2.18 -8.88
N PRO A 58 16.99 -1.87 -9.39
CA PRO A 58 17.38 -0.51 -9.75
C PRO A 58 16.46 0.12 -10.81
N GLU A 59 15.91 -0.70 -11.72
CA GLU A 59 14.97 -0.26 -12.75
C GLU A 59 13.66 0.31 -12.18
N VAL A 60 13.22 -0.13 -10.99
CA VAL A 60 12.07 0.45 -10.30
C VAL A 60 12.41 1.85 -9.78
N ALA A 61 13.60 2.00 -9.17
CA ALA A 61 14.08 3.28 -8.69
C ALA A 61 14.26 4.28 -9.85
N ASP A 62 14.79 3.84 -10.98
CA ASP A 62 14.98 4.68 -12.18
C ASP A 62 13.65 5.10 -12.80
N TYR A 63 12.68 4.18 -12.87
CA TYR A 63 11.32 4.51 -13.28
C TYR A 63 10.71 5.60 -12.37
N LEU A 64 10.84 5.47 -11.05
CA LEU A 64 10.31 6.45 -10.10
C LEU A 64 11.01 7.82 -10.22
N ARG A 65 12.31 7.83 -10.41
CA ARG A 65 13.06 9.08 -10.67
C ARG A 65 12.60 9.76 -11.95
N SER A 66 12.34 9.00 -13.01
CA SER A 66 11.81 9.54 -14.27
C SER A 66 10.39 10.11 -14.15
N ARG A 67 9.65 9.69 -13.14
CA ARG A 67 8.29 10.20 -12.83
C ARG A 67 8.30 11.44 -11.96
N GLN A 68 9.43 11.79 -11.36
CA GLN A 68 9.55 12.99 -10.55
C GLN A 68 9.41 14.24 -11.42
N THR A 69 8.52 15.15 -11.01
CA THR A 69 8.31 16.45 -11.62
C THR A 69 8.42 17.54 -10.56
N ASP A 70 8.51 18.79 -10.97
CA ASP A 70 8.50 19.94 -10.06
C ASP A 70 7.12 20.20 -9.42
N SER A 71 6.08 19.55 -9.97
CA SER A 71 4.71 19.61 -9.45
C SER A 71 4.43 18.46 -8.48
N ALA A 72 3.41 18.64 -7.62
CA ALA A 72 2.93 17.57 -6.74
C ALA A 72 2.32 16.39 -7.54
N PRO A 73 2.40 15.16 -7.01
CA PRO A 73 3.02 14.81 -5.73
C PRO A 73 4.55 14.72 -5.83
N GLN A 74 5.23 15.11 -4.76
CA GLN A 74 6.64 14.83 -4.62
C GLN A 74 6.85 13.35 -4.22
N LEU A 75 7.71 12.63 -4.96
CA LEU A 75 8.06 11.26 -4.63
C LEU A 75 9.31 11.25 -3.72
N ARG A 76 9.18 10.70 -2.53
CA ARG A 76 10.29 10.48 -1.60
C ARG A 76 10.68 9.00 -1.60
N LEU A 77 11.80 8.72 -2.24
CA LEU A 77 12.24 7.36 -2.48
C LEU A 77 13.23 6.89 -1.42
N THR A 78 12.93 5.73 -0.83
CA THR A 78 13.84 4.94 0.00
C THR A 78 14.23 3.69 -0.79
N VAL A 79 15.52 3.48 -1.03
CA VAL A 79 16.04 2.28 -1.72
C VAL A 79 16.70 1.41 -0.68
N ARG A 80 16.07 0.26 -0.35
CA ARG A 80 16.58 -0.63 0.68
C ARG A 80 15.96 -2.04 0.58
N SER A 81 16.79 -3.05 0.72
CA SER A 81 16.34 -4.43 0.90
C SER A 81 15.90 -4.66 2.34
N THR A 82 14.76 -5.32 2.54
CA THR A 82 14.15 -5.60 3.83
C THR A 82 13.64 -7.03 3.88
N ALA A 83 13.58 -7.61 5.07
CA ALA A 83 13.14 -9.00 5.26
C ALA A 83 11.61 -9.19 5.10
N GLY A 84 10.81 -8.10 5.13
CA GLY A 84 9.36 -8.18 5.00
C GLY A 84 8.67 -6.83 5.03
N SER A 85 7.35 -6.85 4.88
CA SER A 85 6.52 -5.64 4.77
C SER A 85 6.60 -4.76 6.02
N MET A 86 6.64 -5.36 7.22
CA MET A 86 6.75 -4.60 8.47
C MET A 86 8.09 -3.88 8.59
N GLU A 87 9.19 -4.51 8.18
CA GLU A 87 10.50 -3.86 8.16
C GLU A 87 10.56 -2.76 7.11
N SER A 88 9.97 -3.00 5.93
CA SER A 88 9.81 -1.97 4.90
C SER A 88 9.05 -0.76 5.43
N PHE A 89 7.97 -0.98 6.16
CA PHE A 89 7.21 0.10 6.78
C PHE A 89 8.05 0.86 7.82
N ARG A 90 8.79 0.16 8.69
CA ARG A 90 9.67 0.80 9.69
C ARG A 90 10.73 1.69 9.05
N GLU A 91 11.36 1.23 7.97
CA GLU A 91 12.34 2.05 7.22
C GLU A 91 11.68 3.28 6.59
N LEU A 92 10.51 3.10 6.00
CA LEU A 92 9.76 4.17 5.36
C LEU A 92 9.32 5.24 6.38
N ALA A 93 8.81 4.80 7.54
CA ALA A 93 8.33 5.65 8.61
C ALA A 93 9.41 6.57 9.21
N ARG A 94 10.71 6.26 9.03
CA ARG A 94 11.81 7.13 9.46
C ARG A 94 11.87 8.45 8.69
N SER A 95 11.36 8.46 7.46
CA SER A 95 11.33 9.63 6.58
C SER A 95 10.00 10.37 6.59
N MET A 96 8.96 9.80 7.21
CA MET A 96 7.61 10.36 7.28
C MET A 96 7.46 11.32 8.46
N ASP A 97 6.52 12.25 8.33
CA ASP A 97 6.09 13.10 9.43
C ASP A 97 5.18 12.29 10.38
N ARG A 98 5.68 12.02 11.58
CA ARG A 98 5.00 11.22 12.60
C ARG A 98 3.87 11.95 13.31
N THR A 99 3.63 13.21 13.01
CA THR A 99 2.55 13.99 13.62
C THR A 99 1.30 14.07 12.77
N ARG A 100 1.33 13.43 11.58
CA ARG A 100 0.27 13.51 10.58
C ARG A 100 -0.33 12.16 10.26
N PRO A 101 -1.64 12.09 10.03
CA PRO A 101 -2.26 10.89 9.49
C PRO A 101 -1.63 10.49 8.15
N PHE A 102 -1.53 9.20 7.91
CA PHE A 102 -0.99 8.66 6.68
C PHE A 102 -1.81 7.46 6.17
N CYS A 103 -1.73 7.21 4.88
CA CYS A 103 -2.27 6.00 4.27
C CYS A 103 -1.13 5.18 3.67
N LEU A 104 -0.96 3.95 4.17
CA LEU A 104 0.00 2.96 3.70
C LEU A 104 -0.67 2.02 2.72
N LEU A 105 -0.01 1.76 1.59
CA LEU A 105 -0.48 0.84 0.56
C LEU A 105 0.61 -0.15 0.16
N THR A 106 0.21 -1.39 -0.13
CA THR A 106 1.09 -2.32 -0.85
C THR A 106 0.97 -2.09 -2.36
N VAL A 107 2.06 -2.27 -3.09
CA VAL A 107 2.14 -1.92 -4.53
C VAL A 107 1.15 -2.68 -5.41
N ASP A 108 0.70 -3.84 -4.96
CA ASP A 108 -0.23 -4.73 -5.64
C ASP A 108 -1.71 -4.50 -5.28
N SER A 109 -2.01 -3.52 -4.45
CA SER A 109 -3.39 -3.16 -4.15
C SER A 109 -4.11 -2.63 -5.40
N ILE A 110 -5.20 -3.30 -5.79
CA ILE A 110 -6.01 -2.97 -6.95
C ILE A 110 -7.40 -2.57 -6.47
N PHE A 111 -7.79 -1.36 -6.76
CA PHE A 111 -9.06 -0.77 -6.35
C PHE A 111 -9.53 0.29 -7.33
N ARG A 112 -10.77 0.70 -7.23
CA ARG A 112 -11.35 1.80 -8.00
C ARG A 112 -10.97 3.14 -7.36
N PRO A 113 -10.58 4.16 -8.14
CA PRO A 113 -10.21 5.47 -7.60
C PRO A 113 -11.33 6.12 -6.77
N GLU A 114 -12.59 5.88 -7.14
CA GLU A 114 -13.76 6.40 -6.44
C GLU A 114 -13.91 5.80 -5.05
N GLU A 115 -13.77 4.47 -4.94
CA GLU A 115 -13.82 3.73 -3.67
C GLU A 115 -12.68 4.15 -2.73
N PHE A 116 -11.49 4.38 -3.29
CA PHE A 116 -10.35 4.88 -2.52
C PHE A 116 -10.60 6.29 -1.97
N ARG A 117 -11.14 7.20 -2.79
CA ARG A 117 -11.48 8.55 -2.30
C ARG A 117 -12.53 8.52 -1.19
N GLU A 118 -13.54 7.65 -1.32
CA GLU A 118 -14.54 7.47 -0.29
C GLU A 118 -13.92 6.91 1.01
N PHE A 119 -13.03 5.92 0.91
CA PHE A 119 -12.30 5.35 2.03
C PHE A 119 -11.51 6.42 2.80
N ILE A 120 -10.74 7.26 2.07
CA ILE A 120 -9.98 8.37 2.67
C ILE A 120 -10.92 9.39 3.31
N ALA A 121 -11.99 9.79 2.62
CA ALA A 121 -12.95 10.78 3.14
C ALA A 121 -13.65 10.29 4.43
N ARG A 122 -14.02 9.02 4.51
CA ARG A 122 -14.60 8.42 5.72
C ARG A 122 -13.62 8.43 6.88
N PHE A 123 -12.37 8.03 6.65
CA PHE A 123 -11.33 8.07 7.68
C PHE A 123 -11.07 9.50 8.18
N GLU A 124 -11.00 10.49 7.28
CA GLU A 124 -10.79 11.89 7.66
C GLU A 124 -11.97 12.47 8.46
N ALA A 125 -13.18 12.01 8.17
CA ALA A 125 -14.41 12.45 8.85
C ALA A 125 -14.64 11.79 10.22
N ASP A 126 -13.88 10.73 10.56
CA ASP A 126 -14.01 10.00 11.82
C ASP A 126 -12.77 10.23 12.71
N PRO A 127 -12.75 11.28 13.54
CA PRO A 127 -11.59 11.60 14.38
C PRO A 127 -11.37 10.61 15.53
N GLU A 128 -12.37 9.81 15.90
CA GLU A 128 -12.29 8.85 17.01
C GLU A 128 -11.60 7.55 16.60
N ALA A 129 -11.54 7.24 15.29
CA ALA A 129 -10.88 6.03 14.82
C ALA A 129 -9.36 6.21 14.74
N ASP A 130 -8.61 5.30 15.34
CA ASP A 130 -7.15 5.23 15.25
C ASP A 130 -6.69 4.80 13.86
N GLY A 131 -7.48 3.98 13.17
CA GLY A 131 -7.16 3.52 11.83
C GLY A 131 -8.32 2.87 11.08
N TYR A 132 -8.22 2.90 9.76
CA TYR A 132 -9.09 2.21 8.84
C TYR A 132 -8.27 1.24 8.00
N MET A 133 -8.84 0.06 7.73
CA MET A 133 -8.27 -0.92 6.81
C MET A 133 -9.27 -1.23 5.70
N ALA A 134 -8.80 -1.22 4.45
CA ALA A 134 -9.58 -1.79 3.37
C ALA A 134 -9.50 -3.32 3.42
N VAL A 135 -10.63 -3.96 3.35
CA VAL A 135 -10.77 -5.42 3.40
C VAL A 135 -11.54 -5.94 2.18
N THR A 136 -11.34 -7.21 1.86
CA THR A 136 -12.08 -7.89 0.80
C THR A 136 -12.49 -9.30 1.26
N SER A 137 -13.61 -9.78 0.74
CA SER A 137 -14.02 -11.19 0.91
C SER A 137 -13.46 -12.10 -0.20
N TYR A 138 -12.81 -11.54 -1.22
CA TYR A 138 -12.20 -12.30 -2.28
C TYR A 138 -10.80 -12.77 -1.87
N VAL A 139 -10.66 -14.08 -1.66
CA VAL A 139 -9.40 -14.71 -1.24
C VAL A 139 -8.71 -15.32 -2.45
N ALA A 140 -7.69 -14.65 -2.97
CA ALA A 140 -6.82 -15.15 -4.04
C ALA A 140 -5.35 -15.26 -3.60
N ASP A 141 -5.02 -14.90 -2.37
CA ASP A 141 -3.67 -15.00 -1.83
C ASP A 141 -3.45 -16.38 -1.16
N GLU A 142 -2.26 -16.94 -1.29
CA GLU A 142 -1.88 -18.19 -0.63
C GLU A 142 -1.64 -18.01 0.88
N LYS A 143 -1.30 -16.80 1.31
CA LYS A 143 -1.06 -16.42 2.72
C LYS A 143 -1.76 -15.11 3.04
N PRO A 144 -3.10 -15.10 3.01
CA PRO A 144 -3.85 -13.89 3.31
C PRO A 144 -3.74 -13.55 4.79
N LEU A 145 -3.71 -12.26 5.10
CA LEU A 145 -3.93 -11.77 6.45
C LEU A 145 -5.43 -11.69 6.68
N TYR A 146 -5.96 -12.62 7.47
CA TYR A 146 -7.38 -12.62 7.83
C TYR A 146 -7.66 -11.54 8.87
N VAL A 147 -8.84 -10.93 8.74
CA VAL A 147 -9.29 -9.83 9.61
C VAL A 147 -10.56 -10.26 10.34
N ALA A 148 -10.47 -10.38 11.65
CA ALA A 148 -11.62 -10.61 12.51
C ALA A 148 -12.29 -9.27 12.82
N THR A 149 -13.62 -9.21 12.68
CA THR A 149 -14.41 -8.01 12.93
C THR A 149 -15.64 -8.31 13.75
N GLU A 150 -16.11 -7.32 14.50
CA GLU A 150 -17.45 -7.29 15.07
C GLU A 150 -18.51 -6.92 14.00
N PRO A 151 -19.82 -7.05 14.30
CA PRO A 151 -20.88 -6.74 13.35
C PRO A 151 -20.84 -5.31 12.79
N GLU A 152 -20.29 -4.36 13.52
CA GLU A 152 -20.15 -2.95 13.16
C GLU A 152 -18.87 -2.66 12.37
N ASN A 153 -18.13 -3.72 12.01
CA ASN A 153 -16.85 -3.72 11.29
C ASN A 153 -15.64 -3.22 12.10
N ASP A 154 -15.75 -3.12 13.41
CA ASP A 154 -14.59 -2.87 14.26
C ASP A 154 -13.64 -4.07 14.22
N ILE A 155 -12.35 -3.81 13.99
CA ILE A 155 -11.35 -4.85 13.89
C ILE A 155 -11.00 -5.36 15.28
N THR A 156 -11.22 -6.65 15.51
CA THR A 156 -10.92 -7.31 16.79
C THR A 156 -9.65 -8.12 16.78
N GLY A 157 -9.09 -8.40 15.60
CA GLY A 157 -7.83 -9.13 15.49
C GLY A 157 -7.38 -9.44 14.07
N PHE A 158 -6.13 -9.89 14.00
CA PHE A 158 -5.50 -10.38 12.77
C PHE A 158 -5.12 -11.83 12.96
N LEU A 159 -5.40 -12.67 11.95
CA LEU A 159 -5.27 -14.10 12.04
C LEU A 159 -4.48 -14.66 10.85
N ASP A 160 -3.65 -15.67 11.12
CA ASP A 160 -2.94 -16.42 10.07
C ASP A 160 -3.83 -17.49 9.39
N HIS A 161 -4.96 -17.85 10.04
CA HIS A 161 -5.92 -18.82 9.55
C HIS A 161 -7.35 -18.33 9.81
N PRO A 162 -8.32 -18.64 8.92
CA PRO A 162 -9.70 -18.20 9.12
C PRO A 162 -10.36 -18.94 10.28
N LEU A 163 -11.12 -18.23 11.08
CA LEU A 163 -12.14 -18.81 11.98
C LEU A 163 -13.47 -18.97 11.23
N PRO A 164 -14.45 -19.74 11.76
CA PRO A 164 -15.73 -20.00 11.08
C PRO A 164 -16.47 -18.75 10.60
N ASP A 165 -16.36 -17.64 11.34
CA ASP A 165 -17.05 -16.38 11.05
C ASP A 165 -16.15 -15.34 10.36
N THR A 166 -14.90 -15.68 10.04
CA THR A 166 -13.97 -14.75 9.38
C THR A 166 -14.36 -14.57 7.91
N ARG A 167 -14.75 -13.35 7.53
CA ARG A 167 -15.25 -13.02 6.21
C ARG A 167 -14.25 -12.28 5.34
N TYR A 168 -13.26 -11.64 5.96
CA TYR A 168 -12.40 -10.66 5.31
C TYR A 168 -10.93 -11.01 5.40
N ILE A 169 -10.21 -10.58 4.37
CA ILE A 169 -8.75 -10.49 4.37
C ILE A 169 -8.33 -9.04 4.10
N SER A 170 -7.10 -8.72 4.46
CA SER A 170 -6.51 -7.42 4.17
C SER A 170 -6.48 -7.13 2.68
N GLY A 171 -6.94 -5.94 2.29
CA GLY A 171 -6.80 -5.41 0.92
C GLY A 171 -5.51 -4.62 0.68
N GLY A 172 -4.59 -4.60 1.67
CA GLY A 172 -3.30 -3.94 1.53
C GLY A 172 -3.34 -2.41 1.59
N ILE A 173 -4.41 -1.82 2.16
CA ILE A 173 -4.58 -0.37 2.32
C ILE A 173 -4.93 -0.08 3.78
N TYR A 174 -4.14 0.80 4.41
CA TYR A 174 -4.23 1.12 5.83
C TYR A 174 -4.14 2.63 6.02
N ALA A 175 -5.21 3.28 6.45
CA ALA A 175 -5.18 4.68 6.89
C ALA A 175 -5.04 4.71 8.41
N LEU A 176 -4.04 5.42 8.92
CA LEU A 176 -3.64 5.39 10.33
C LEU A 176 -3.40 6.80 10.85
N ARG A 177 -3.72 7.00 12.12
CA ARG A 177 -3.33 8.19 12.90
C ARG A 177 -2.07 7.89 13.69
N PRO A 178 -1.17 8.87 13.86
CA PRO A 178 -0.09 8.75 14.82
C PRO A 178 -0.66 8.81 16.26
N GLU A 179 -0.03 8.10 17.17
CA GLU A 179 -0.27 8.23 18.61
C GLU A 179 0.27 9.55 19.15
#